data_f01f8bae06c03b1bc48a9f91f45bb16a
#
_entry.id   f01f8bae06c03b1bc48a9f91f45bb16a
#
_cell.length_a   1.000
_cell.length_b   1.000
_cell.length_c   1.000
_cell.angle_alpha   90.00
_cell.angle_beta   90.00
_cell.angle_gamma   90.00
#
_symmetry.space_group_name_H-M   'P 1'
#
loop_
_entity.id
_entity.type
_entity.pdbx_description
1 polymer ?
#
loop_
_entity_poly.entity_id
_entity_poly.type
_entity_poly.pdbx_seq_one_letter_code
_entity_poly.pdbx_strand_id
1 'polypeptide(L)'
;MKILILSWEYPPLSCGGLARHVEDLSQALSKKGHSIHVISSGNHELPEDTKENGVYIHRSSEVKINGNNFLDEINHLNFQLVEKAIQVINKYGSFDLIHGHDWLVFWASRLLKHAYKLPLVYTIHATEYGRNNGIH
;
A
#
# COMPACT_ATOMS: atom_id res chain seq x y z
N MET A 1 -1.43 3.42 18.07
CA MET A 1 -2.45 3.44 17.00
C MET A 1 -2.33 2.18 16.16
N LYS A 2 -3.40 1.82 15.52
CA LYS A 2 -3.43 0.73 14.54
C LYS A 2 -3.55 1.34 13.14
N ILE A 3 -2.52 1.20 12.34
CA ILE A 3 -2.33 1.93 11.08
C ILE A 3 -2.35 0.96 9.90
N LEU A 4 -3.16 1.27 8.90
CA LEU A 4 -3.22 0.54 7.64
C LEU A 4 -2.45 1.33 6.59
N ILE A 5 -1.34 0.76 6.11
CA ILE A 5 -0.50 1.38 5.09
C ILE A 5 -0.78 0.73 3.75
N LEU A 6 -1.01 1.53 2.71
CA LEU A 6 -1.14 1.06 1.34
C LEU A 6 0.07 1.51 0.53
N SER A 7 0.74 0.53 -0.09
CA SER A 7 1.86 0.78 -1.01
C SER A 7 1.81 -0.28 -2.11
N TRP A 8 2.02 0.13 -3.37
CA TRP A 8 1.96 -0.84 -4.44
C TRP A 8 3.12 -1.84 -4.41
N GLU A 9 4.24 -1.45 -3.79
CA GLU A 9 5.38 -2.35 -3.61
C GLU A 9 5.88 -2.34 -2.17
N TYR A 10 6.43 -3.47 -1.74
CA TYR A 10 7.06 -3.68 -0.44
C TYR A 10 8.14 -4.76 -0.61
N PRO A 11 9.32 -4.64 0.03
CA PRO A 11 10.38 -5.62 -0.17
C PRO A 11 9.93 -7.07 0.10
N PRO A 12 10.42 -8.06 -0.66
CA PRO A 12 11.49 -7.96 -1.65
C PRO A 12 11.06 -7.45 -3.03
N LEU A 13 9.77 -7.15 -3.25
CA LEU A 13 9.31 -6.56 -4.50
C LEU A 13 9.60 -5.07 -4.49
N SER A 14 10.47 -4.61 -5.38
CA SER A 14 10.89 -3.22 -5.44
C SER A 14 11.35 -2.84 -6.83
N CYS A 15 10.88 -1.67 -7.31
CA CYS A 15 11.34 -1.04 -8.53
C CYS A 15 12.10 0.26 -8.27
N GLY A 16 12.31 0.63 -7.00
CA GLY A 16 12.95 1.89 -6.64
C GLY A 16 12.96 2.13 -5.14
N GLY A 17 13.02 3.39 -4.74
CA GLY A 17 13.12 3.78 -3.34
C GLY A 17 11.85 3.68 -2.51
N LEU A 18 10.68 3.54 -3.16
CA LEU A 18 9.40 3.53 -2.47
C LEU A 18 9.29 2.36 -1.48
N ALA A 19 9.58 1.15 -1.93
CA ALA A 19 9.49 -0.04 -1.07
C ALA A 19 10.37 0.09 0.16
N ARG A 20 11.60 0.58 -0.02
CA ARG A 20 12.56 0.79 1.08
C ARG A 20 12.05 1.83 2.08
N HIS A 21 11.51 2.93 1.58
CA HIS A 21 10.95 3.97 2.42
C HIS A 21 9.78 3.45 3.26
N VAL A 22 8.86 2.72 2.65
CA VAL A 22 7.69 2.16 3.35
C VAL A 22 8.13 1.14 4.39
N GLU A 23 9.12 0.31 4.08
CA GLU A 23 9.68 -0.65 5.03
C GLU A 23 10.28 0.05 6.24
N ASP A 24 11.17 1.03 6.00
CA ASP A 24 11.84 1.76 7.08
C ASP A 24 10.83 2.50 7.96
N LEU A 25 9.85 3.17 7.37
CA LEU A 25 8.81 3.87 8.10
C LEU A 25 7.95 2.90 8.93
N SER A 26 7.52 1.81 8.32
CA SER A 26 6.69 0.80 8.98
C SER A 26 7.37 0.22 10.20
N GLN A 27 8.64 -0.14 10.06
CA GLN A 27 9.43 -0.69 11.15
C GLN A 27 9.65 0.34 12.26
N ALA A 28 9.92 1.60 11.89
CA ALA A 28 10.11 2.67 12.87
C ALA A 28 8.83 2.92 13.68
N LEU A 29 7.68 2.95 13.02
CA LEU A 29 6.39 3.11 13.69
C LEU A 29 6.06 1.92 14.59
N SER A 30 6.35 0.71 14.15
CA SER A 30 6.18 -0.50 14.96
C SER A 30 7.02 -0.45 16.22
N LYS A 31 8.28 0.00 16.12
CA LYS A 31 9.17 0.16 17.27
C LYS A 31 8.67 1.19 18.28
N LYS A 32 7.86 2.15 17.83
CA LYS A 32 7.21 3.14 18.70
C LYS A 32 5.94 2.64 19.37
N GLY A 33 5.57 1.39 19.15
CA GLY A 33 4.42 0.77 19.78
C GLY A 33 3.13 0.79 18.97
N HIS A 34 3.18 1.23 17.71
CA HIS A 34 2.01 1.19 16.83
C HIS A 34 1.86 -0.20 16.20
N SER A 35 0.61 -0.62 15.99
CA SER A 35 0.30 -1.83 15.24
C SER A 35 0.22 -1.49 13.75
N ILE A 36 1.14 -2.01 12.97
CA ILE A 36 1.31 -1.63 11.57
C ILE A 36 0.95 -2.80 10.66
N HIS A 37 0.02 -2.56 9.75
CA HIS A 37 -0.38 -3.50 8.71
C HIS A 37 -0.16 -2.85 7.35
N VAL A 38 0.66 -3.49 6.51
CA VAL A 38 0.93 -3.01 5.14
C VAL A 38 0.14 -3.86 4.17
N ILE A 39 -0.61 -3.21 3.28
CA ILE A 39 -1.27 -3.84 2.14
C ILE A 39 -0.44 -3.52 0.91
N SER A 40 0.02 -4.54 0.21
CA SER A 40 0.88 -4.37 -0.95
C SER A 40 0.58 -5.44 -2.00
N SER A 41 1.06 -5.21 -3.20
CA SER A 41 0.97 -6.20 -4.27
C SER A 41 1.88 -7.39 -3.97
N GLY A 42 1.44 -8.57 -4.36
CA GLY A 42 2.18 -9.81 -4.17
C GLY A 42 2.58 -10.46 -5.47
N ASN A 43 3.10 -11.66 -5.34
CA ASN A 43 3.31 -12.57 -6.46
C ASN A 43 3.14 -14.01 -5.98
N HIS A 44 3.25 -14.97 -6.90
CA HIS A 44 3.05 -16.39 -6.59
C HIS A 44 4.16 -17.01 -5.73
N GLU A 45 5.31 -16.33 -5.58
CA GLU A 45 6.44 -16.84 -4.79
C GLU A 45 6.42 -16.37 -3.34
N LEU A 46 5.68 -15.30 -3.05
CA LEU A 46 5.64 -14.70 -1.72
C LEU A 46 4.40 -15.14 -0.96
N PRO A 47 4.51 -15.37 0.36
CA PRO A 47 3.33 -15.65 1.17
C PRO A 47 2.39 -14.45 1.18
N GLU A 48 1.09 -14.74 1.28
CA GLU A 48 0.07 -13.68 1.30
C GLU A 48 0.13 -12.84 2.58
N ASP A 49 0.38 -13.49 3.71
CA ASP A 49 0.38 -12.82 5.00
C ASP A 49 1.59 -13.26 5.80
N THR A 50 2.38 -12.27 6.24
CA THR A 50 3.57 -12.50 7.08
C THR A 50 3.66 -11.43 8.15
N LYS A 51 4.53 -11.67 9.14
CA LYS A 51 4.92 -10.66 10.11
C LYS A 51 6.44 -10.63 10.18
N GLU A 52 7.02 -9.50 9.84
CA GLU A 52 8.47 -9.32 9.79
C GLU A 52 8.86 -8.01 10.49
N ASN A 53 9.80 -8.09 11.41
CA ASN A 53 10.30 -6.93 12.16
C ASN A 53 9.17 -6.10 12.80
N GLY A 54 8.16 -6.78 13.34
CA GLY A 54 7.02 -6.15 13.99
C GLY A 54 5.93 -5.64 13.06
N VAL A 55 6.09 -5.77 11.75
CA VAL A 55 5.15 -5.27 10.74
C VAL A 55 4.38 -6.45 10.14
N TYR A 56 3.05 -6.33 10.09
CA TYR A 56 2.20 -7.27 9.37
C TYR A 56 2.19 -6.88 7.89
N ILE A 57 2.53 -7.82 7.02
CA ILE A 57 2.59 -7.61 5.57
C ILE A 57 1.52 -8.48 4.93
N HIS A 58 0.60 -7.85 4.21
CA HIS A 58 -0.52 -8.51 3.56
C HIS A 58 -0.43 -8.23 2.05
N ARG A 59 -0.27 -9.29 1.28
CA ARG A 59 -0.08 -9.15 -0.15
C ARG A 59 -1.32 -9.57 -0.92
N SER A 60 -1.72 -8.72 -1.85
CA SER A 60 -2.78 -9.04 -2.80
C SER A 60 -2.30 -10.05 -3.84
N SER A 61 -3.23 -10.48 -4.69
CA SER A 61 -2.86 -11.21 -5.90
C SER A 61 -1.96 -10.35 -6.77
N GLU A 62 -1.12 -11.02 -7.57
CA GLU A 62 -0.18 -10.33 -8.45
C GLU A 62 -0.91 -9.44 -9.45
N VAL A 63 -0.43 -8.23 -9.61
CA VAL A 63 -0.85 -7.31 -10.66
C VAL A 63 0.39 -6.90 -11.43
N LYS A 64 0.42 -7.19 -12.73
CA LYS A 64 1.52 -6.83 -13.60
C LYS A 64 1.28 -5.45 -14.19
N ILE A 65 2.21 -4.54 -13.94
CA ILE A 65 2.18 -3.17 -14.48
C ILE A 65 3.33 -3.06 -15.46
N ASN A 66 3.03 -3.23 -16.75
CA ASN A 66 4.02 -3.19 -17.82
C ASN A 66 3.85 -1.98 -18.76
N GLY A 67 2.82 -1.16 -18.55
CA GLY A 67 2.58 0.04 -19.33
C GLY A 67 1.79 -0.17 -20.62
N ASN A 68 1.44 -1.41 -21.00
CA ASN A 68 0.70 -1.67 -22.23
C ASN A 68 -0.74 -1.16 -22.16
N ASN A 69 -1.36 -1.28 -21.00
CA ASN A 69 -2.71 -0.75 -20.73
C ASN A 69 -2.72 -0.19 -19.32
N PHE A 70 -2.04 0.91 -19.15
CA PHE A 70 -1.64 1.44 -17.85
C PHE A 70 -2.83 1.75 -16.94
N LEU A 71 -3.87 2.39 -17.49
CA LEU A 71 -5.05 2.73 -16.67
C LEU A 71 -5.76 1.49 -16.15
N ASP A 72 -5.92 0.47 -16.99
CA ASP A 72 -6.55 -0.77 -16.56
C ASP A 72 -5.69 -1.52 -15.54
N GLU A 73 -4.38 -1.47 -15.72
CA GLU A 73 -3.44 -2.06 -14.77
C GLU A 73 -3.53 -1.38 -13.39
N ILE A 74 -3.59 -0.06 -13.37
CA ILE A 74 -3.75 0.71 -12.13
C ILE A 74 -5.11 0.44 -11.48
N ASN A 75 -6.18 0.39 -12.26
CA ASN A 75 -7.50 0.05 -11.74
C ASN A 75 -7.52 -1.35 -11.14
N HIS A 76 -6.90 -2.31 -11.81
CA HIS A 76 -6.79 -3.68 -11.31
C HIS A 76 -5.98 -3.73 -10.01
N LEU A 77 -4.86 -3.02 -9.94
CA LEU A 77 -4.06 -2.91 -8.72
C LEU A 77 -4.92 -2.40 -7.56
N ASN A 78 -5.61 -1.28 -7.74
CA ASN A 78 -6.42 -0.69 -6.68
C ASN A 78 -7.55 -1.61 -6.25
N PHE A 79 -8.20 -2.30 -7.19
CA PHE A 79 -9.22 -3.28 -6.87
C PHE A 79 -8.67 -4.41 -5.99
N GLN A 80 -7.51 -4.95 -6.35
CA GLN A 80 -6.86 -6.02 -5.59
C GLN A 80 -6.44 -5.54 -4.19
N LEU A 81 -5.93 -4.33 -4.07
CA LEU A 81 -5.55 -3.76 -2.77
C LEU A 81 -6.77 -3.54 -1.87
N VAL A 82 -7.87 -3.06 -2.42
CA VAL A 82 -9.13 -2.89 -1.66
C VAL A 82 -9.63 -4.24 -1.16
N GLU A 83 -9.66 -5.24 -2.02
CA GLU A 83 -10.11 -6.59 -1.64
C GLU A 83 -9.26 -7.15 -0.49
N LYS A 84 -7.94 -7.02 -0.60
CA LYS A 84 -7.04 -7.48 0.47
C LYS A 84 -7.23 -6.68 1.77
N ALA A 85 -7.39 -5.37 1.66
CA ALA A 85 -7.62 -4.51 2.81
C ALA A 85 -8.91 -4.87 3.55
N ILE A 86 -9.99 -5.16 2.83
CA ILE A 86 -11.25 -5.59 3.42
C ILE A 86 -11.06 -6.89 4.20
N GLN A 87 -10.36 -7.86 3.63
CA GLN A 87 -10.04 -9.11 4.33
C GLN A 87 -9.27 -8.86 5.62
N VAL A 88 -8.28 -7.97 5.58
CA VAL A 88 -7.46 -7.62 6.74
C VAL A 88 -8.31 -6.92 7.81
N ILE A 89 -9.14 -5.97 7.43
CA ILE A 89 -10.01 -5.28 8.38
C ILE A 89 -11.00 -6.26 9.03
N ASN A 90 -11.55 -7.18 8.24
CA ASN A 90 -12.47 -8.18 8.78
C ASN A 90 -11.76 -9.13 9.78
N LYS A 91 -10.50 -9.45 9.54
CA LYS A 91 -9.74 -10.35 10.40
C LYS A 91 -9.21 -9.67 11.66
N TYR A 92 -8.69 -8.46 11.53
CA TYR A 92 -7.96 -7.77 12.61
C TYR A 92 -8.78 -6.68 13.31
N GLY A 93 -9.96 -6.35 12.81
CA GLY A 93 -10.81 -5.30 13.38
C GLY A 93 -10.49 -3.92 12.82
N SER A 94 -11.07 -2.90 13.45
CA SER A 94 -10.97 -1.52 12.97
C SER A 94 -9.57 -0.93 13.12
N PHE A 95 -9.23 -0.04 12.20
CA PHE A 95 -7.98 0.72 12.19
C PHE A 95 -8.24 2.17 12.61
N ASP A 96 -7.19 2.86 13.01
CA ASP A 96 -7.27 4.27 13.45
C ASP A 96 -6.92 5.23 12.31
N LEU A 97 -6.14 4.78 11.33
CA LEU A 97 -5.58 5.65 10.30
C LEU A 97 -5.24 4.83 9.06
N ILE A 98 -5.46 5.40 7.90
CA ILE A 98 -4.94 4.91 6.62
C ILE A 98 -3.80 5.81 6.18
N HIS A 99 -2.69 5.22 5.76
CA HIS A 99 -1.56 5.96 5.19
C HIS A 99 -1.25 5.41 3.80
N GLY A 100 -1.61 6.16 2.77
CA GLY A 100 -1.34 5.82 1.38
C GLY A 100 -0.01 6.39 0.91
N HIS A 101 0.73 5.60 0.13
CA HIS A 101 2.02 6.00 -0.41
C HIS A 101 2.00 6.01 -1.92
N ASP A 102 2.32 7.18 -2.49
CA ASP A 102 2.37 7.46 -3.91
C ASP A 102 1.01 7.37 -4.60
N TRP A 103 0.93 7.88 -5.83
CA TRP A 103 -0.34 8.07 -6.52
C TRP A 103 -1.01 6.78 -7.02
N LEU A 104 -0.21 5.71 -7.20
CA LEU A 104 -0.73 4.44 -7.73
C LEU A 104 -1.80 3.80 -6.85
N VAL A 105 -1.78 4.06 -5.54
CA VAL A 105 -2.73 3.48 -4.57
C VAL A 105 -3.78 4.49 -4.10
N PHE A 106 -3.91 5.61 -4.79
CA PHE A 106 -4.79 6.70 -4.39
C PHE A 106 -6.26 6.28 -4.32
N TRP A 107 -6.74 5.60 -5.35
CA TRP A 107 -8.15 5.19 -5.42
C TRP A 107 -8.52 4.21 -4.32
N ALA A 108 -7.65 3.22 -4.07
CA ALA A 108 -7.85 2.28 -2.97
C ALA A 108 -7.88 2.99 -1.62
N SER A 109 -6.94 3.90 -1.39
CA SER A 109 -6.85 4.65 -0.14
C SER A 109 -8.09 5.51 0.08
N ARG A 110 -8.54 6.21 -0.96
CA ARG A 110 -9.72 7.07 -0.90
C ARG A 110 -11.00 6.25 -0.65
N LEU A 111 -11.15 5.15 -1.34
CA LEU A 111 -12.32 4.29 -1.17
C LEU A 111 -12.41 3.76 0.25
N LEU A 112 -11.30 3.25 0.77
CA LEU A 112 -11.24 2.72 2.14
C LEU A 112 -11.50 3.81 3.18
N LYS A 113 -10.96 5.01 2.96
CA LYS A 113 -11.23 6.18 3.81
C LYS A 113 -12.72 6.42 3.96
N HIS A 114 -13.44 6.46 2.85
CA HIS A 114 -14.88 6.75 2.87
C HIS A 114 -15.70 5.57 3.36
N ALA A 115 -15.35 4.35 2.99
CA ALA A 115 -16.07 3.15 3.39
C ALA A 115 -16.02 2.91 4.90
N TYR A 116 -14.86 3.14 5.50
CA TYR A 116 -14.64 2.89 6.93
C TYR A 116 -14.60 4.16 7.78
N LYS A 117 -14.77 5.32 7.17
CA LYS A 117 -14.74 6.64 7.86
C LYS A 117 -13.47 6.84 8.67
N LEU A 118 -12.33 6.57 8.04
CA LEU A 118 -11.01 6.68 8.65
C LEU A 118 -10.29 7.94 8.16
N PRO A 119 -9.47 8.58 9.02
CA PRO A 119 -8.55 9.62 8.56
C PRO A 119 -7.55 9.04 7.58
N LEU A 120 -7.18 9.84 6.59
CA LEU A 120 -6.21 9.47 5.57
C LEU A 120 -5.03 10.44 5.59
N VAL A 121 -3.83 9.89 5.79
CA VAL A 121 -2.57 10.57 5.55
C VAL A 121 -2.04 10.08 4.22
N TYR A 122 -1.45 10.96 3.44
CA TYR A 122 -0.95 10.61 2.12
C TYR A 122 0.45 11.15 1.91
N THR A 123 1.38 10.27 1.51
CA THR A 123 2.73 10.67 1.15
C THR A 123 2.92 10.51 -0.36
N ILE A 124 3.29 11.59 -1.01
CA ILE A 124 3.53 11.61 -2.45
C ILE A 124 5.04 11.53 -2.66
N HIS A 125 5.49 10.43 -3.27
CA HIS A 125 6.90 10.20 -3.57
C HIS A 125 7.30 10.79 -4.92
N ALA A 126 6.37 10.71 -5.90
CA ALA A 126 6.56 11.30 -7.21
C ALA A 126 5.21 11.67 -7.81
N THR A 127 5.16 12.80 -8.49
CA THR A 127 4.01 13.21 -9.29
C THR A 127 4.34 13.02 -10.76
N GLU A 128 3.33 13.02 -11.60
CA GLU A 128 3.55 12.96 -13.05
C GLU A 128 4.39 14.15 -13.51
N TYR A 129 4.14 15.32 -12.95
CA TYR A 129 4.94 16.52 -13.22
C TYR A 129 6.42 16.30 -12.86
N GLY A 130 6.69 15.77 -11.65
CA GLY A 130 8.06 15.55 -11.19
C GLY A 130 8.79 14.46 -11.96
N ARG A 131 8.06 13.41 -12.40
CA ARG A 131 8.65 12.29 -13.14
C ARG A 131 9.09 12.69 -14.55
N ASN A 132 8.37 13.59 -15.18
CA ASN A 132 8.59 14.00 -16.56
C ASN A 132 9.27 15.36 -16.69
N ASN A 133 9.92 15.85 -15.63
CA ASN A 133 10.54 17.18 -15.58
C ASN A 133 9.56 18.29 -16.00
N GLY A 134 8.30 18.12 -15.66
CA GLY A 134 7.21 18.99 -16.02
C GLY A 134 6.26 18.33 -17.01
N ILE A 135 5.07 18.88 -17.11
CA ILE A 135 4.06 18.45 -18.07
C ILE A 135 4.38 19.08 -19.42
N HIS A 136 4.59 18.25 -20.41
CA HIS A 136 4.91 18.68 -21.77
C HIS A 136 3.71 18.52 -22.68
#